data_bf6a7334df37271d056f78b40a930d27
#
_entry.id   bf6a7334df37271d056f78b40a930d27
#
_cell.length_a   1.000
_cell.length_b   1.000
_cell.length_c   1.000
_cell.angle_alpha   90.00
_cell.angle_beta   90.00
_cell.angle_gamma   90.00
#
_symmetry.space_group_name_H-M   'P 1'
#
loop_
_entity.id
_entity.type
_entity.pdbx_description
1 polymer ?
#
loop_
_entity_poly.entity_id
_entity_poly.type
_entity_poly.pdbx_seq_one_letter_code
_entity_poly.pdbx_strand_id
1 'polypeptide(L)'
;MGRRQRSANKGQGMALYEHVFLARQDLAQAQVDTLAETATKIITDNNGRVTKTETWGLRSLAYRIAKNRKAHYVMLEIDAPGTVIAELERQTQINEDVIRYMTVKVDEAEAGPSVMMRKQERDRERRGEREGRDGPRADRGDRGDRPDRGDRPERPRRDEGDSF
;
A
#
# COMPACT_ATOMS: atom_id res chain seq x y z
N MET A 1 -15.87 -26.03 20.76
CA MET A 1 -14.41 -26.29 20.95
C MET A 1 -13.87 -26.93 19.67
N GLY A 2 -13.43 -26.14 18.70
CA GLY A 2 -12.86 -26.58 17.43
C GLY A 2 -11.35 -26.73 17.57
N ARG A 3 -10.88 -27.96 17.67
CA ARG A 3 -9.46 -28.29 17.56
C ARG A 3 -8.99 -27.96 16.15
N ARG A 4 -8.17 -26.91 16.03
CA ARG A 4 -7.42 -26.63 14.80
C ARG A 4 -6.49 -27.82 14.53
N GLN A 5 -6.71 -28.51 13.43
CA GLN A 5 -5.80 -29.53 12.94
C GLN A 5 -4.47 -28.86 12.57
N ARG A 6 -3.49 -29.01 13.43
CA ARG A 6 -2.10 -28.77 13.07
C ARG A 6 -1.71 -29.86 12.09
N SER A 7 -1.60 -29.52 10.83
CA SER A 7 -1.01 -30.38 9.82
C SER A 7 0.46 -30.59 10.20
N ALA A 8 0.71 -31.71 10.86
CA ALA A 8 2.04 -32.14 11.23
C ALA A 8 2.74 -32.71 10.00
N ASN A 9 3.41 -31.88 9.24
CA ASN A 9 4.47 -32.33 8.36
C ASN A 9 5.83 -31.95 8.98
N LYS A 10 6.19 -32.66 10.05
CA LYS A 10 7.49 -32.56 10.75
C LYS A 10 8.55 -33.41 10.04
N GLY A 11 8.78 -33.18 8.75
CA GLY A 11 9.83 -33.88 8.03
C GLY A 11 10.55 -32.96 7.07
N GLN A 12 11.59 -32.32 7.51
CA GLN A 12 12.54 -31.44 6.81
C GLN A 12 12.37 -29.95 7.13
N GLY A 13 12.56 -29.54 8.40
CA GLY A 13 12.88 -28.15 8.70
C GLY A 13 11.97 -27.06 8.09
N MET A 14 10.70 -27.38 7.79
CA MET A 14 9.73 -26.41 7.27
C MET A 14 9.48 -25.33 8.31
N ALA A 15 9.52 -24.10 7.90
CA ALA A 15 9.23 -22.96 8.74
C ALA A 15 8.41 -21.93 7.95
N LEU A 16 7.68 -21.11 8.68
CA LEU A 16 6.89 -20.05 8.09
C LEU A 16 7.74 -18.78 7.92
N TYR A 17 7.57 -18.15 6.78
CA TYR A 17 8.23 -16.91 6.44
C TYR A 17 7.24 -15.95 5.79
N GLU A 18 7.45 -14.66 6.05
CA GLU A 18 6.84 -13.58 5.28
C GLU A 18 7.92 -12.95 4.41
N HIS A 19 7.73 -12.97 3.11
CA HIS A 19 8.63 -12.33 2.14
C HIS A 19 7.91 -11.16 1.50
N VAL A 20 8.40 -9.95 1.76
CA VAL A 20 7.88 -8.72 1.15
C VAL A 20 8.90 -8.20 0.15
N PHE A 21 8.47 -7.97 -1.07
CA PHE A 21 9.31 -7.29 -2.05
C PHE A 21 8.64 -6.04 -2.62
N LEU A 22 9.47 -5.12 -3.03
CA LEU A 22 9.11 -3.85 -3.61
C LEU A 22 9.53 -3.85 -5.08
N ALA A 23 8.55 -3.75 -5.97
CA ALA A 23 8.79 -3.64 -7.40
C ALA A 23 8.78 -2.17 -7.84
N ARG A 24 9.49 -1.89 -8.94
CA ARG A 24 9.64 -0.54 -9.50
C ARG A 24 8.29 0.12 -9.76
N GLN A 25 8.26 1.44 -9.58
CA GLN A 25 7.02 2.24 -9.73
C GLN A 25 6.49 2.33 -11.17
N ASP A 26 7.32 2.10 -12.15
CA ASP A 26 7.02 2.20 -13.59
C ASP A 26 6.45 0.89 -14.20
N LEU A 27 6.41 -0.19 -13.41
CA LEU A 27 5.83 -1.45 -13.84
C LEU A 27 4.29 -1.38 -13.88
N ALA A 28 3.71 -2.04 -14.87
CA ALA A 28 2.27 -2.29 -14.91
C ALA A 28 1.89 -3.37 -13.88
N GLN A 29 0.64 -3.37 -13.41
CA GLN A 29 0.16 -4.36 -12.44
C GLN A 29 0.38 -5.81 -12.92
N ALA A 30 0.14 -6.10 -14.19
CA ALA A 30 0.37 -7.42 -14.77
C ALA A 30 1.84 -7.89 -14.66
N GLN A 31 2.81 -6.96 -14.75
CA GLN A 31 4.22 -7.29 -14.58
C GLN A 31 4.54 -7.58 -13.10
N VAL A 32 3.92 -6.86 -12.18
CA VAL A 32 4.06 -7.12 -10.73
C VAL A 32 3.46 -8.48 -10.38
N ASP A 33 2.32 -8.84 -10.97
CA ASP A 33 1.68 -10.15 -10.78
C ASP A 33 2.58 -11.28 -11.32
N THR A 34 3.22 -11.08 -12.47
CA THR A 34 4.21 -12.01 -13.03
C THR A 34 5.42 -12.20 -12.10
N LEU A 35 5.88 -11.14 -11.42
CA LEU A 35 6.95 -11.26 -10.42
C LEU A 35 6.52 -12.14 -9.24
N ALA A 36 5.29 -11.97 -8.76
CA ALA A 36 4.73 -12.78 -7.69
C ALA A 36 4.57 -14.25 -8.10
N GLU A 37 4.12 -14.50 -9.32
CA GLU A 37 4.02 -15.84 -9.90
C GLU A 37 5.39 -16.51 -10.04
N THR A 38 6.39 -15.76 -10.51
CA THR A 38 7.76 -16.25 -10.62
C THR A 38 8.33 -16.64 -9.26
N ALA A 39 8.13 -15.81 -8.25
CA ALA A 39 8.53 -16.11 -6.87
C ALA A 39 7.81 -17.36 -6.35
N THR A 40 6.51 -17.46 -6.58
CA THR A 40 5.71 -18.64 -6.21
C THR A 40 6.22 -19.91 -6.88
N LYS A 41 6.57 -19.83 -8.16
CA LYS A 41 7.13 -20.96 -8.91
C LYS A 41 8.47 -21.42 -8.33
N ILE A 42 9.37 -20.49 -8.01
CA ILE A 42 10.66 -20.81 -7.38
C ILE A 42 10.44 -21.60 -6.08
N ILE A 43 9.49 -21.16 -5.26
CA ILE A 43 9.17 -21.78 -3.98
C ILE A 43 8.62 -23.19 -4.21
N THR A 44 7.66 -23.34 -5.13
CA THR A 44 7.00 -24.61 -5.41
C THR A 44 7.94 -25.64 -6.03
N ASP A 45 8.77 -25.21 -6.98
CA ASP A 45 9.74 -26.08 -7.66
C ASP A 45 10.81 -26.63 -6.69
N ASN A 46 11.03 -25.96 -5.56
CA ASN A 46 11.95 -26.34 -4.51
C ASN A 46 11.27 -26.95 -3.26
N ASN A 47 10.08 -27.53 -3.42
CA ASN A 47 9.31 -28.18 -2.35
C ASN A 47 8.85 -27.25 -1.21
N GLY A 48 8.71 -25.96 -1.47
CA GLY A 48 8.03 -25.02 -0.60
C GLY A 48 6.57 -24.84 -1.02
N ARG A 49 5.84 -24.06 -0.22
CA ARG A 49 4.45 -23.71 -0.49
C ARG A 49 4.19 -22.26 -0.15
N VAL A 50 3.49 -21.56 -1.02
CA VAL A 50 2.95 -20.23 -0.72
C VAL A 50 1.55 -20.41 -0.13
N THR A 51 1.32 -19.94 1.07
CA THR A 51 0.05 -20.04 1.79
C THR A 51 -0.83 -18.82 1.55
N LYS A 52 -0.22 -17.66 1.33
CA LYS A 52 -0.93 -16.41 1.07
C LYS A 52 -0.10 -15.50 0.17
N THR A 53 -0.80 -14.79 -0.71
CA THR A 53 -0.22 -13.71 -1.53
C THR A 53 -1.07 -12.46 -1.36
N GLU A 54 -0.45 -11.34 -1.02
CA GLU A 54 -1.12 -10.05 -0.92
C GLU A 54 -0.40 -9.02 -1.78
N THR A 55 -1.14 -8.32 -2.63
CA THR A 55 -0.65 -7.16 -3.37
C THR A 55 -1.20 -5.90 -2.74
N TRP A 56 -0.32 -5.08 -2.17
CA TRP A 56 -0.74 -3.85 -1.49
C TRP A 56 -0.79 -2.63 -2.41
N GLY A 57 -0.47 -2.83 -3.69
CA GLY A 57 -0.50 -1.79 -4.73
C GLY A 57 0.66 -0.80 -4.65
N LEU A 58 0.55 0.25 -5.45
CA LEU A 58 1.56 1.31 -5.54
C LEU A 58 1.48 2.25 -4.35
N ARG A 59 2.55 2.31 -3.54
CA ARG A 59 2.62 3.13 -2.32
C ARG A 59 3.84 4.04 -2.32
N SER A 60 3.70 5.18 -1.66
CA SER A 60 4.81 6.11 -1.45
C SER A 60 5.83 5.51 -0.48
N LEU A 61 7.10 5.68 -0.81
CA LEU A 61 8.23 5.31 0.04
C LEU A 61 8.53 6.44 1.03
N ALA A 62 9.01 6.09 2.23
CA ALA A 62 9.45 7.07 3.22
C ALA A 62 10.68 7.86 2.72
N TYR A 63 11.52 7.23 1.92
CA TYR A 63 12.68 7.81 1.25
C TYR A 63 12.87 7.15 -0.12
N ARG A 64 13.63 7.78 -1.00
CA ARG A 64 13.90 7.25 -2.34
C ARG A 64 14.75 5.98 -2.29
N ILE A 65 14.33 4.97 -3.04
CA ILE A 65 15.09 3.73 -3.24
C ILE A 65 15.31 3.56 -4.74
N ALA A 66 16.57 3.40 -5.17
CA ALA A 66 16.93 3.29 -6.60
C ALA A 66 16.22 4.33 -7.49
N LYS A 67 16.24 5.60 -7.07
CA LYS A 67 15.56 6.76 -7.70
C LYS A 67 14.01 6.71 -7.70
N ASN A 68 13.39 5.64 -7.21
CA ASN A 68 11.93 5.54 -7.10
C ASN A 68 11.42 6.27 -5.86
N ARG A 69 10.28 6.98 -5.99
CA ARG A 69 9.54 7.61 -4.87
C ARG A 69 8.38 6.75 -4.39
N LYS A 70 7.93 5.84 -5.24
CA LYS A 70 6.86 4.88 -4.98
C LYS A 70 7.34 3.48 -5.35
N ALA A 71 6.67 2.48 -4.85
CA ALA A 71 6.90 1.08 -5.24
C ALA A 71 5.60 0.29 -5.16
N HIS A 72 5.53 -0.77 -5.94
CA HIS A 72 4.50 -1.80 -5.77
C HIS A 72 4.95 -2.74 -4.66
N TYR A 73 4.08 -2.97 -3.68
CA TYR A 73 4.35 -3.86 -2.57
C TYR A 73 3.62 -5.18 -2.76
N VAL A 74 4.36 -6.26 -2.64
CA VAL A 74 3.82 -7.62 -2.65
C VAL A 74 4.36 -8.38 -1.45
N MET A 75 3.48 -9.11 -0.76
CA MET A 75 3.80 -9.97 0.37
C MET A 75 3.40 -11.40 0.03
N LEU A 76 4.32 -12.34 0.28
CA LEU A 76 4.14 -13.77 0.20
C LEU A 76 4.33 -14.38 1.58
N GLU A 77 3.35 -15.16 2.03
CA GLU A 77 3.49 -16.02 3.19
C GLU A 77 3.89 -17.41 2.71
N ILE A 78 4.99 -17.93 3.24
CA ILE A 78 5.70 -19.07 2.68
C ILE A 78 5.92 -20.12 3.77
N ASP A 79 5.60 -21.36 3.48
CA ASP A 79 5.94 -22.52 4.29
C ASP A 79 6.98 -23.34 3.54
N ALA A 80 8.26 -23.23 3.93
CA ALA A 80 9.35 -23.81 3.21
C ALA A 80 10.59 -24.08 4.09
N PRO A 81 11.53 -24.92 3.63
CA PRO A 81 12.85 -25.02 4.21
C PRO A 81 13.65 -23.73 4.00
N GLY A 82 14.59 -23.42 4.90
CA GLY A 82 15.44 -22.23 4.78
C GLY A 82 16.29 -22.17 3.49
N THR A 83 16.61 -23.31 2.90
CA THR A 83 17.34 -23.40 1.61
C THR A 83 16.52 -22.82 0.46
N VAL A 84 15.20 -23.02 0.48
CA VAL A 84 14.27 -22.45 -0.53
C VAL A 84 14.21 -20.94 -0.39
N ILE A 85 14.21 -20.45 0.84
CA ILE A 85 14.21 -19.00 1.12
C ILE A 85 15.51 -18.37 0.62
N ALA A 86 16.66 -19.00 0.84
CA ALA A 86 17.94 -18.51 0.33
C ALA A 86 17.95 -18.41 -1.21
N GLU A 87 17.37 -19.38 -1.91
CA GLU A 87 17.25 -19.33 -3.37
C GLU A 87 16.25 -18.26 -3.83
N LEU A 88 15.12 -18.12 -3.15
CA LEU A 88 14.15 -17.05 -3.41
C LEU A 88 14.82 -15.67 -3.26
N GLU A 89 15.52 -15.44 -2.16
CA GLU A 89 16.24 -14.18 -1.92
C GLU A 89 17.29 -13.90 -2.98
N ARG A 90 18.04 -14.92 -3.36
CA ARG A 90 19.04 -14.80 -4.43
C ARG A 90 18.39 -14.37 -5.76
N GLN A 91 17.29 -15.02 -6.16
CA GLN A 91 16.56 -14.68 -7.38
C GLN A 91 15.93 -13.29 -7.30
N THR A 92 15.38 -12.94 -6.16
CA THR A 92 14.79 -11.61 -5.93
C THR A 92 15.85 -10.51 -6.01
N GLN A 93 17.06 -10.76 -5.48
CA GLN A 93 18.15 -9.80 -5.48
C GLN A 93 18.71 -9.51 -6.87
N ILE A 94 18.77 -10.50 -7.74
CA ILE A 94 19.28 -10.33 -9.11
C ILE A 94 18.23 -9.78 -10.08
N ASN A 95 16.97 -9.71 -9.66
CA ASN A 95 15.89 -9.20 -10.50
C ASN A 95 15.90 -7.67 -10.51
N GLU A 96 16.13 -7.07 -11.67
CA GLU A 96 16.24 -5.61 -11.84
C GLU A 96 14.92 -4.87 -11.59
N ASP A 97 13.78 -5.55 -11.66
CA ASP A 97 12.46 -5.00 -11.40
C ASP A 97 12.14 -4.91 -9.90
N VAL A 98 12.93 -5.59 -9.05
CA VAL A 98 12.79 -5.53 -7.60
C VAL A 98 13.82 -4.58 -7.01
N ILE A 99 13.35 -3.52 -6.34
CA ILE A 99 14.23 -2.49 -5.76
C ILE A 99 14.64 -2.79 -4.32
N ARG A 100 13.86 -3.59 -3.62
CA ARG A 100 14.13 -4.03 -2.24
C ARG A 100 13.27 -5.24 -1.88
N TYR A 101 13.76 -6.06 -0.97
CA TYR A 101 13.00 -7.14 -0.35
C TYR A 101 13.37 -7.29 1.12
N MET A 102 12.52 -7.99 1.85
CA MET A 102 12.75 -8.39 3.25
C MET A 102 12.05 -9.73 3.49
N THR A 103 12.76 -10.64 4.16
CA THR A 103 12.18 -11.92 4.59
C THR A 103 12.25 -12.02 6.10
N VAL A 104 11.15 -12.37 6.73
CA VAL A 104 11.04 -12.55 8.18
C VAL A 104 10.52 -13.94 8.47
N LYS A 105 11.20 -14.66 9.37
CA LYS A 105 10.67 -15.91 9.89
C LYS A 105 9.60 -15.62 10.93
N VAL A 106 8.46 -16.27 10.82
CA VAL A 106 7.32 -16.11 11.74
C VAL A 106 6.99 -17.44 12.41
N ASP A 107 6.49 -17.37 13.63
CA ASP A 107 6.13 -18.57 14.38
C ASP A 107 4.73 -19.08 14.01
N GLU A 108 3.82 -18.19 13.67
CA GLU A 108 2.45 -18.51 13.31
C GLU A 108 2.00 -17.72 12.08
N ALA A 109 1.22 -18.38 11.21
CA ALA A 109 0.56 -17.72 10.09
C ALA A 109 -0.57 -16.82 10.59
N GLU A 110 -0.61 -15.57 10.13
CA GLU A 110 -1.70 -14.66 10.48
C GLU A 110 -3.00 -15.10 9.77
N ALA A 111 -4.02 -15.43 10.55
CA ALA A 111 -5.32 -15.78 10.00
C ALA A 111 -6.04 -14.52 9.51
N GLY A 112 -6.28 -14.44 8.19
CA GLY A 112 -6.98 -13.33 7.57
C GLY A 112 -6.07 -12.33 6.86
N PRO A 113 -6.62 -11.22 6.38
CA PRO A 113 -5.86 -10.20 5.69
C PRO A 113 -4.87 -9.50 6.64
N SER A 114 -3.71 -9.13 6.12
CA SER A 114 -2.71 -8.38 6.88
C SER A 114 -3.24 -7.02 7.36
N VAL A 115 -2.54 -6.41 8.32
CA VAL A 115 -2.86 -5.06 8.80
C VAL A 115 -2.90 -4.06 7.65
N MET A 116 -2.06 -4.25 6.63
CA MET A 116 -1.98 -3.38 5.46
C MET A 116 -3.24 -3.50 4.59
N MET A 117 -3.75 -4.71 4.38
CA MET A 117 -5.00 -4.94 3.64
C MET A 117 -6.20 -4.39 4.39
N ARG A 118 -6.29 -4.66 5.70
CA ARG A 118 -7.37 -4.12 6.55
C ARG A 118 -7.39 -2.59 6.60
N LYS A 119 -6.22 -1.96 6.56
CA LYS A 119 -6.13 -0.50 6.48
C LYS A 119 -6.60 0.01 5.12
N GLN A 120 -6.19 -0.64 4.04
CA GLN A 120 -6.59 -0.27 2.68
C GLN A 120 -8.11 -0.36 2.49
N GLU A 121 -8.73 -1.40 3.01
CA GLU A 121 -10.18 -1.59 2.98
C GLU A 121 -10.91 -0.47 3.72
N ARG A 122 -10.50 -0.15 4.95
CA ARG A 122 -11.05 0.97 5.72
C ARG A 122 -10.89 2.33 5.03
N ASP A 123 -9.75 2.57 4.39
CA ASP A 123 -9.51 3.82 3.66
C ASP A 123 -10.39 3.91 2.40
N ARG A 124 -10.66 2.77 1.75
CA ARG A 124 -11.56 2.66 0.60
C ARG A 124 -13.03 2.91 1.01
N GLU A 125 -13.47 2.32 2.11
CA GLU A 125 -14.81 2.54 2.66
C GLU A 125 -15.04 4.01 3.01
N ARG A 126 -14.11 4.64 3.73
CA ARG A 126 -14.19 6.07 4.07
C ARG A 126 -14.23 6.98 2.84
N ARG A 127 -13.55 6.59 1.77
CA ARG A 127 -13.57 7.35 0.52
C ARG A 127 -14.92 7.22 -0.18
N GLY A 128 -15.48 6.02 -0.25
CA GLY A 128 -16.82 5.76 -0.81
C GLY A 128 -17.92 6.53 -0.06
N GLU A 129 -17.86 6.60 1.26
CA GLU A 129 -18.81 7.37 2.07
C GLU A 129 -18.73 8.89 1.81
N ARG A 130 -17.54 9.41 1.51
CA ARG A 130 -17.37 10.84 1.18
C ARG A 130 -17.90 11.17 -0.21
N GLU A 131 -17.67 10.32 -1.19
CA GLU A 131 -18.19 10.49 -2.56
C GLU A 131 -19.73 10.35 -2.61
N GLY A 132 -20.31 9.51 -1.76
CA GLY A 132 -21.77 9.37 -1.64
C GLY A 132 -22.48 10.54 -0.94
N ARG A 133 -21.75 11.38 -0.20
CA ARG A 133 -22.32 12.58 0.46
C ARG A 133 -22.31 13.84 -0.40
N ASP A 134 -21.56 13.86 -1.47
CA ASP A 134 -21.50 14.98 -2.41
C ASP A 134 -22.47 14.74 -3.59
N GLY A 135 -23.72 14.35 -3.25
CA GLY A 135 -24.85 14.37 -4.17
C GLY A 135 -25.06 15.80 -4.67
N PRO A 136 -25.63 15.99 -5.90
CA PRO A 136 -25.76 17.29 -6.51
C PRO A 136 -26.50 18.22 -5.54
N ARG A 137 -25.80 19.25 -5.08
CA ARG A 137 -26.44 20.36 -4.39
C ARG A 137 -27.47 20.92 -5.33
N ALA A 138 -28.74 20.58 -5.06
CA ALA A 138 -29.86 21.18 -5.72
C ALA A 138 -29.63 22.70 -5.74
N ASP A 139 -29.59 23.19 -6.95
CA ASP A 139 -29.68 24.59 -7.32
C ASP A 139 -30.68 25.29 -6.39
N ARG A 140 -30.19 26.02 -5.40
CA ARG A 140 -30.99 26.98 -4.73
C ARG A 140 -30.92 28.25 -5.56
N GLY A 141 -31.76 28.19 -6.62
CA GLY A 141 -32.16 29.36 -7.33
C GLY A 141 -32.70 30.42 -6.38
N ASP A 142 -32.48 31.62 -6.82
CA ASP A 142 -33.25 32.81 -6.53
C ASP A 142 -33.19 33.32 -5.07
N ARG A 143 -32.28 34.21 -4.84
CA ARG A 143 -32.52 35.34 -3.93
C ARG A 143 -32.26 36.61 -4.67
N GLY A 144 -33.42 37.08 -5.19
CA GLY A 144 -33.61 38.41 -5.69
C GLY A 144 -33.15 39.47 -4.72
N ASP A 145 -32.80 40.57 -5.33
CA ASP A 145 -32.96 41.93 -4.88
C ASP A 145 -32.36 42.32 -3.52
N ARG A 146 -31.13 42.80 -3.55
CA ARG A 146 -30.61 43.69 -2.50
C ARG A 146 -30.64 45.10 -3.05
N PRO A 147 -31.44 45.99 -2.40
CA PRO A 147 -31.42 47.40 -2.78
C PRO A 147 -30.06 48.02 -2.48
N ASP A 148 -29.66 48.82 -3.44
CA ASP A 148 -28.63 49.83 -3.41
C ASP A 148 -28.53 50.55 -2.07
N ARG A 149 -27.44 50.42 -1.34
CA ARG A 149 -27.09 51.32 -0.23
C ARG A 149 -25.95 52.18 -0.71
N GLY A 150 -26.36 53.31 -1.21
CA GLY A 150 -25.52 54.47 -1.47
C GLY A 150 -24.75 54.92 -0.22
N ASP A 151 -23.73 55.61 -0.52
CA ASP A 151 -23.03 56.63 0.27
C ASP A 151 -22.29 56.13 1.53
N ARG A 152 -21.00 55.99 1.33
CA ARG A 152 -20.01 55.97 2.40
C ARG A 152 -19.04 57.11 2.19
N PRO A 153 -19.02 58.13 3.07
CA PRO A 153 -18.14 59.29 2.91
C PRO A 153 -16.66 58.91 3.08
N GLU A 154 -15.84 59.53 2.26
CA GLU A 154 -14.37 59.44 2.24
C GLU A 154 -13.78 59.83 3.60
N ARG A 155 -12.85 59.02 4.08
CA ARG A 155 -11.98 59.36 5.20
C ARG A 155 -10.78 60.17 4.67
N PRO A 156 -10.43 61.29 5.31
CA PRO A 156 -9.29 62.11 4.89
C PRO A 156 -7.98 61.38 5.17
N ARG A 157 -7.05 61.53 4.21
CA ARG A 157 -5.65 61.10 4.30
C ARG A 157 -4.97 61.93 5.40
N ARG A 158 -4.36 61.28 6.37
CA ARG A 158 -3.39 61.87 7.25
C ARG A 158 -2.03 61.92 6.53
N ASP A 159 -1.66 63.10 6.25
CA ASP A 159 -0.33 63.56 5.93
C ASP A 159 0.43 63.71 7.25
N GLU A 160 1.56 63.07 7.36
CA GLU A 160 2.64 63.37 8.31
C GLU A 160 3.86 62.72 7.67
N GLY A 161 4.80 63.38 7.17
CA GLY A 161 5.47 64.63 7.50
C GLY A 161 6.50 64.39 8.59
N ASP A 162 7.68 64.07 8.13
CA ASP A 162 8.98 64.63 8.57
C ASP A 162 9.50 64.28 9.99
N SER A 163 10.78 63.96 9.91
CA SER A 163 11.88 64.39 10.82
C SER A 163 12.43 63.38 11.83
N PHE A 164 13.66 63.14 11.58
CA PHE A 164 14.92 62.87 12.26
C PHE A 164 15.43 61.45 12.21
#